data_ade8d501c82eb0e20ea5d4c7b838d01f
#
_entry.id   ade8d501c82eb0e20ea5d4c7b838d01f
#
_cell.length_a   1.000
_cell.length_b   1.000
_cell.length_c   1.000
_cell.angle_alpha   90.00
_cell.angle_beta   90.00
_cell.angle_gamma   90.00
#
_symmetry.space_group_name_H-M   'P 1'
#
loop_
_entity.id
_entity.type
_entity.pdbx_description
1 polymer ?
#
loop_
_entity_poly.entity_id
_entity_poly.type
_entity_poly.pdbx_seq_one_letter_code
_entity_poly.pdbx_strand_id
1 'polypeptide(L)'
;WKPWKGASWWTAASEGPRGLPKAAGKADMTPLEAFQILDLRVGRVLRAEPHEKARKPSYKLWVDLGPLGVKQSSAQITELYRPEDLVGRLVVCAVNLGAKRVAGFLSEVLVLGVPDEAGRVVLLAPDREVPLGGKVF
;
A
#
# COMPACT_ATOMS: atom_id res chain seq x y z
N TRP A 1 -3.96 13.83 -14.89
CA TRP A 1 -3.36 13.06 -13.81
C TRP A 1 -3.68 11.59 -13.96
N LYS A 2 -2.72 10.72 -13.72
CA LYS A 2 -2.95 9.32 -13.83
C LYS A 2 -2.54 8.60 -12.60
N PRO A 3 -3.25 7.60 -12.21
CA PRO A 3 -2.93 6.83 -11.01
C PRO A 3 -1.61 6.12 -11.27
N TRP A 4 -0.82 5.94 -10.27
CA TRP A 4 0.44 5.28 -10.43
C TRP A 4 0.25 3.77 -10.39
N LYS A 5 1.21 3.04 -10.98
CA LYS A 5 1.07 1.64 -11.12
C LYS A 5 1.01 0.86 -9.85
N GLY A 6 1.69 1.30 -8.86
CA GLY A 6 1.74 0.54 -7.62
C GLY A 6 0.41 0.34 -6.97
N ALA A 7 -0.56 1.19 -7.29
CA ALA A 7 -1.86 1.05 -6.68
C ALA A 7 -2.83 0.31 -7.58
N SER A 8 -2.36 -0.23 -8.69
CA SER A 8 -3.29 -0.78 -9.64
C SER A 8 -4.23 -1.85 -9.10
N TRP A 9 -3.77 -2.72 -8.23
CA TRP A 9 -4.64 -3.76 -7.74
C TRP A 9 -5.80 -3.15 -6.95
N TRP A 10 -5.51 -2.11 -6.18
CA TRP A 10 -6.52 -1.49 -5.35
C TRP A 10 -7.47 -0.69 -6.24
N THR A 11 -6.91 0.01 -7.20
CA THR A 11 -7.72 0.83 -8.08
C THR A 11 -8.72 -0.05 -8.82
N ALA A 12 -8.26 -1.16 -9.33
CA ALA A 12 -9.15 -2.04 -10.05
C ALA A 12 -10.23 -2.58 -9.14
N ALA A 13 -9.88 -2.85 -7.91
CA ALA A 13 -10.87 -3.38 -7.01
C ALA A 13 -11.91 -2.34 -6.70
N SER A 14 -11.49 -1.13 -6.59
CA SER A 14 -12.45 -0.12 -6.19
C SER A 14 -13.31 0.34 -7.30
N GLU A 15 -12.95 -0.01 -8.50
CA GLU A 15 -13.79 0.44 -9.51
C GLU A 15 -15.06 -0.07 -9.36
N GLY A 16 -15.19 -0.98 -8.68
CA GLY A 16 -16.40 -1.54 -8.56
C GLY A 16 -17.03 -0.70 -7.59
N PRO A 17 -17.91 -0.59 -7.61
CA PRO A 17 -18.61 0.26 -6.83
C PRO A 17 -18.36 0.22 -5.55
N ARG A 18 -17.97 -0.57 -5.45
CA ARG A 18 -17.82 -0.67 -4.33
C ARG A 18 -17.35 0.30 -3.78
N GLY A 19 -16.72 0.24 -3.57
CA GLY A 19 -15.97 1.05 -3.00
C GLY A 19 -16.63 2.10 -2.37
N LEU A 20 -16.63 3.01 -2.97
CA LEU A 20 -17.10 4.05 -2.37
C LEU A 20 -18.43 4.13 -2.28
N PRO A 21 -18.70 4.24 -1.36
CA PRO A 21 -20.02 4.33 -1.07
C PRO A 21 -20.51 5.47 -1.74
N LYS A 22 -20.75 5.37 -2.78
CA LYS A 22 -21.28 6.39 -3.40
C LYS A 22 -22.16 6.92 -2.57
N ALA A 23 -22.58 6.16 -1.94
CA ALA A 23 -23.56 6.59 -1.09
C ALA A 23 -23.08 7.64 -0.46
N ALA A 24 -22.02 7.46 -0.15
CA ALA A 24 -21.55 8.42 0.56
C ALA A 24 -21.78 9.55 -0.22
N GLY A 25 -21.88 9.28 -1.26
CA GLY A 25 -22.02 10.37 -2.01
C GLY A 25 -22.92 11.26 -1.44
N LYS A 26 -23.52 10.78 -0.65
CA LYS A 26 -24.38 11.54 -0.12
C LYS A 26 -23.70 12.48 0.45
N ALA A 27 -22.69 12.54 0.23
CA ALA A 27 -22.11 13.56 0.65
C ALA A 27 -21.97 13.87 1.89
N ASP A 28 -22.04 13.17 2.49
CA ASP A 28 -21.93 13.53 3.75
C ASP A 28 -20.57 13.46 4.30
N MET A 29 -19.61 13.01 3.62
CA MET A 29 -18.30 12.89 4.19
C MET A 29 -17.42 13.99 3.67
N THR A 30 -16.80 14.74 4.55
CA THR A 30 -15.87 15.78 4.14
C THR A 30 -14.51 15.15 3.89
N PRO A 31 -13.63 15.81 3.18
CA PRO A 31 -12.29 15.29 2.97
C PRO A 31 -11.55 15.02 4.27
N LEU A 32 -11.74 15.83 5.28
CA LEU A 32 -11.09 15.60 6.56
C LEU A 32 -11.62 14.32 7.20
N GLU A 33 -12.92 14.11 7.14
CA GLU A 33 -13.48 12.90 7.72
C GLU A 33 -12.98 11.69 6.96
N ALA A 34 -12.85 11.76 5.66
CA ALA A 34 -12.34 10.64 4.89
C ALA A 34 -10.90 10.33 5.29
N PHE A 35 -10.09 11.36 5.49
CA PHE A 35 -8.70 11.14 5.90
C PHE A 35 -8.67 10.52 7.30
N GLN A 36 -9.55 10.92 8.18
CA GLN A 36 -9.55 10.38 9.53
C GLN A 36 -9.99 8.92 9.56
N ILE A 37 -10.83 8.51 8.62
CA ILE A 37 -11.27 7.14 8.57
C ILE A 37 -10.19 6.25 7.95
N LEU A 38 -9.47 6.76 6.96
CA LEU A 38 -8.42 6.00 6.33
C LEU A 38 -7.29 5.80 7.34
N ASP A 39 -6.80 4.59 7.47
CA ASP A 39 -5.80 4.29 8.47
C ASP A 39 -4.46 4.03 7.79
N LEU A 40 -3.56 5.01 7.87
CA LEU A 40 -2.24 4.90 7.28
C LEU A 40 -1.23 4.72 8.43
N ARG A 41 -0.41 3.70 8.33
CA ARG A 41 0.54 3.37 9.39
C ARG A 41 1.94 3.14 8.85
N VAL A 42 2.93 3.39 9.69
CA VAL A 42 4.32 3.17 9.33
C VAL A 42 4.68 1.72 9.65
N GLY A 43 5.35 1.07 8.76
CA GLY A 43 5.84 -0.29 8.99
C GLY A 43 7.25 -0.47 8.47
N ARG A 44 7.85 -1.61 8.78
CA ARG A 44 9.20 -1.94 8.31
C ARG A 44 9.10 -3.22 7.51
N VAL A 45 9.68 -3.24 6.34
CA VAL A 45 9.68 -4.44 5.51
C VAL A 45 10.61 -5.47 6.14
N LEU A 46 10.06 -6.65 6.44
CA LEU A 46 10.86 -7.73 7.01
C LEU A 46 11.37 -8.66 5.94
N ARG A 47 10.64 -8.81 4.85
CA ARG A 47 10.99 -9.77 3.83
C ARG A 47 10.39 -9.33 2.50
N ALA A 48 11.08 -9.55 1.43
CA ALA A 48 10.61 -9.21 0.09
C ALA A 48 11.03 -10.30 -0.88
N GLU A 49 10.10 -10.74 -1.72
CA GLU A 49 10.38 -11.77 -2.70
C GLU A 49 9.65 -11.46 -4.01
N PRO A 50 10.14 -11.90 -5.13
CA PRO A 50 9.41 -11.71 -6.39
C PRO A 50 8.10 -12.49 -6.34
N HIS A 51 7.04 -11.88 -6.86
CA HIS A 51 5.74 -12.54 -6.91
C HIS A 51 5.62 -13.08 -8.35
N GLU A 52 6.16 -14.24 -8.57
CA GLU A 52 6.28 -14.77 -9.90
C GLU A 52 4.97 -15.08 -10.58
N LYS A 53 3.94 -15.35 -9.86
CA LYS A 53 2.67 -15.68 -10.46
C LYS A 53 1.83 -14.47 -10.83
N ALA A 54 2.23 -13.28 -10.41
CA ALA A 54 1.45 -12.09 -10.72
C ALA A 54 1.58 -11.74 -12.19
N ARG A 55 0.51 -11.20 -12.78
CA ARG A 55 0.54 -10.85 -14.17
C ARG A 55 1.53 -9.75 -14.45
N LYS A 56 1.68 -8.79 -13.58
CA LYS A 56 2.63 -7.73 -13.74
C LYS A 56 3.74 -7.90 -12.74
N PRO A 57 4.94 -7.46 -13.04
CA PRO A 57 6.05 -7.62 -12.12
C PRO A 57 5.71 -7.02 -10.77
N SER A 58 5.81 -7.81 -9.74
CA SER A 58 5.45 -7.41 -8.38
C SER A 58 6.35 -8.09 -7.38
N TYR A 59 6.35 -7.56 -6.16
CA TYR A 59 7.04 -8.22 -5.05
C TYR A 59 6.02 -8.57 -3.99
N LYS A 60 6.27 -9.68 -3.28
CA LYS A 60 5.51 -10.04 -2.10
C LYS A 60 6.28 -9.45 -0.95
N LEU A 61 5.63 -8.66 -0.13
CA LEU A 61 6.26 -8.01 1.01
C LEU A 61 5.61 -8.44 2.31
N TRP A 62 6.42 -8.55 3.36
CA TRP A 62 5.91 -8.80 4.71
C TRP A 62 6.36 -7.60 5.52
N VAL A 63 5.39 -6.86 6.06
CA VAL A 63 5.64 -5.58 6.72
C VAL A 63 5.25 -5.66 8.17
N ASP A 64 6.18 -5.30 9.06
CA ASP A 64 5.95 -5.30 10.49
C ASP A 64 5.34 -3.95 10.84
N LEU A 65 4.09 -3.97 11.31
CA LEU A 65 3.39 -2.75 11.65
C LEU A 65 3.24 -2.60 13.17
N GLY A 66 4.17 -3.15 13.92
CA GLY A 66 4.18 -3.00 15.36
C GLY A 66 2.98 -3.68 16.00
N PRO A 67 2.16 -2.94 16.75
CA PRO A 67 1.03 -3.54 17.45
C PRO A 67 0.03 -4.20 16.52
N LEU A 68 0.00 -3.81 15.24
CA LEU A 68 -0.94 -4.41 14.30
C LEU A 68 -0.42 -5.72 13.74
N GLY A 69 0.81 -6.08 14.04
CA GLY A 69 1.39 -7.35 13.59
C GLY A 69 2.01 -7.26 12.21
N VAL A 70 2.37 -8.38 11.66
CA VAL A 70 3.02 -8.45 10.36
C VAL A 70 1.93 -8.69 9.33
N LYS A 71 1.90 -7.87 8.29
CA LYS A 71 0.90 -7.97 7.23
C LYS A 71 1.59 -8.14 5.88
N GLN A 72 0.87 -8.73 4.95
CA GLN A 72 1.42 -9.01 3.63
C GLN A 72 0.93 -8.02 2.61
N SER A 73 1.73 -7.75 1.60
CA SER A 73 1.32 -6.86 0.52
C SER A 73 1.96 -7.31 -0.79
N SER A 74 1.19 -7.24 -1.87
CA SER A 74 1.74 -7.47 -3.20
C SER A 74 1.86 -6.09 -3.84
N ALA A 75 3.07 -5.69 -4.19
CA ALA A 75 3.33 -4.35 -4.67
C ALA A 75 4.08 -4.32 -5.99
N GLN A 76 3.63 -3.47 -6.91
CA GLN A 76 4.26 -3.36 -8.21
C GLN A 76 5.37 -2.31 -8.13
N ILE A 77 6.44 -2.64 -7.44
CA ILE A 77 7.53 -1.70 -7.17
C ILE A 77 8.86 -2.25 -7.65
N THR A 78 8.85 -3.05 -8.71
CA THR A 78 10.06 -3.73 -9.15
C THR A 78 11.00 -2.86 -9.97
N GLU A 79 10.55 -1.69 -10.42
CA GLU A 79 11.38 -0.90 -11.31
C GLU A 79 12.56 -0.19 -10.64
N LEU A 80 12.41 0.25 -9.43
CA LEU A 80 13.47 0.98 -8.75
C LEU A 80 14.09 0.24 -7.57
N TYR A 81 13.49 -0.87 -7.14
CA TYR A 81 13.95 -1.56 -5.94
C TYR A 81 14.21 -3.03 -6.21
N ARG A 82 15.22 -3.57 -5.57
CA ARG A 82 15.48 -5.00 -5.59
C ARG A 82 15.01 -5.52 -4.24
N PRO A 83 14.68 -6.79 -4.09
CA PRO A 83 14.21 -7.31 -2.80
C PRO A 83 15.16 -6.99 -1.66
N GLU A 84 16.46 -7.12 -1.90
CA GLU A 84 17.40 -6.86 -0.85
C GLU A 84 17.46 -5.39 -0.45
N ASP A 85 17.03 -4.48 -1.32
CA ASP A 85 17.03 -3.06 -0.98
C ASP A 85 15.82 -2.73 -0.11
N LEU A 86 14.80 -3.58 -0.13
CA LEU A 86 13.58 -3.29 0.58
C LEU A 86 13.59 -3.77 2.02
N VAL A 87 14.31 -4.85 2.30
CA VAL A 87 14.31 -5.40 3.66
C VAL A 87 14.92 -4.38 4.62
N GLY A 88 14.21 -4.09 5.68
CA GLY A 88 14.66 -3.13 6.69
C GLY A 88 14.19 -1.71 6.42
N ARG A 89 13.57 -1.46 5.28
CA ARG A 89 13.17 -0.10 4.93
C ARG A 89 11.84 0.24 5.59
N LEU A 90 11.70 1.46 6.03
CA LEU A 90 10.42 1.94 6.55
C LEU A 90 9.51 2.29 5.37
N VAL A 91 8.24 1.99 5.50
CA VAL A 91 7.25 2.29 4.48
C VAL A 91 5.98 2.80 5.15
N VAL A 92 5.07 3.37 4.38
CA VAL A 92 3.78 3.80 4.88
C VAL A 92 2.73 2.95 4.18
N CYS A 93 1.83 2.35 4.96
CA CYS A 93 0.83 1.46 4.43
C CYS A 93 -0.58 1.89 4.80
N ALA A 94 -1.52 1.71 3.89
CA ALA A 94 -2.93 1.86 4.23
C ALA A 94 -3.38 0.49 4.71
N VAL A 95 -3.86 0.41 5.93
CA VAL A 95 -4.10 -0.87 6.58
C VAL A 95 -5.57 -1.24 6.71
N ASN A 96 -6.49 -0.39 6.35
CA ASN A 96 -7.91 -0.68 6.51
C ASN A 96 -8.70 -0.64 5.20
N LEU A 97 -8.05 -0.93 4.08
CA LEU A 97 -8.73 -0.94 2.80
C LEU A 97 -9.35 -2.30 2.48
N GLY A 98 -9.07 -3.30 3.26
CA GLY A 98 -9.58 -4.66 3.00
C GLY A 98 -8.52 -5.48 2.27
N ALA A 99 -8.56 -6.77 2.47
CA ALA A 99 -7.57 -7.64 1.86
C ALA A 99 -7.99 -8.04 0.46
N LYS A 100 -7.03 -8.29 -0.40
CA LYS A 100 -7.34 -8.70 -1.75
C LYS A 100 -6.35 -9.78 -2.17
N ARG A 101 -6.83 -10.82 -2.83
CA ARG A 101 -5.94 -11.87 -3.27
C ARG A 101 -5.38 -11.52 -4.64
N VAL A 102 -4.08 -11.54 -4.78
CA VAL A 102 -3.41 -11.19 -6.03
C VAL A 102 -2.60 -12.41 -6.44
N ALA A 103 -3.03 -13.11 -7.50
CA ALA A 103 -2.39 -14.32 -7.99
C ALA A 103 -2.14 -15.31 -6.84
N GLY A 104 -3.14 -15.51 -6.00
CA GLY A 104 -3.06 -16.47 -4.90
C GLY A 104 -2.42 -15.94 -3.62
N PHE A 105 -1.83 -14.77 -3.64
CA PHE A 105 -1.18 -14.21 -2.46
C PHE A 105 -2.10 -13.16 -1.85
N LEU A 106 -2.35 -13.24 -0.56
CA LEU A 106 -3.28 -12.33 0.10
C LEU A 106 -2.58 -11.01 0.41
N SER A 107 -3.02 -9.94 -0.24
CA SER A 107 -2.46 -8.62 0.00
C SER A 107 -3.37 -7.93 1.00
N GLU A 108 -2.86 -7.71 2.21
CA GLU A 108 -3.66 -7.19 3.31
C GLU A 108 -3.52 -5.69 3.49
N VAL A 109 -2.45 -5.11 3.04
CA VAL A 109 -2.23 -3.67 3.16
C VAL A 109 -1.70 -3.13 1.85
N LEU A 110 -1.86 -1.85 1.63
CA LEU A 110 -1.37 -1.20 0.42
C LEU A 110 -0.17 -0.36 0.79
N VAL A 111 0.99 -0.65 0.23
CA VAL A 111 2.19 0.13 0.46
C VAL A 111 2.10 1.36 -0.44
N LEU A 112 2.27 2.53 0.12
CA LEU A 112 2.07 3.79 -0.59
C LEU A 112 3.33 4.30 -1.26
N GLY A 113 3.15 4.95 -2.37
CA GLY A 113 4.27 5.55 -3.09
C GLY A 113 3.78 6.64 -4.01
N VAL A 114 4.71 7.26 -4.68
CA VAL A 114 4.43 8.32 -5.65
C VAL A 114 5.18 8.01 -6.94
N PRO A 115 4.69 8.48 -8.08
CA PRO A 115 5.40 8.20 -9.33
C PRO A 115 6.53 9.20 -9.55
N ASP A 116 7.61 8.77 -10.12
CA ASP A 116 8.67 9.70 -10.51
C ASP A 116 8.34 10.18 -11.93
N GLU A 117 9.25 10.89 -12.57
CA GLU A 117 8.99 11.44 -13.87
C GLU A 117 8.69 10.40 -14.94
N ALA A 118 9.18 9.22 -14.79
CA ALA A 118 8.94 8.14 -15.72
C ALA A 118 7.78 7.24 -15.29
N GLY A 119 7.10 7.58 -14.22
CA GLY A 119 6.00 6.77 -13.74
C GLY A 119 6.42 5.59 -12.87
N ARG A 120 7.69 5.54 -12.45
CA ARG A 120 8.16 4.44 -11.61
C ARG A 120 7.84 4.76 -10.16
N VAL A 121 7.49 3.77 -9.39
CA VAL A 121 7.04 3.98 -8.02
C VAL A 121 8.19 4.29 -7.09
N VAL A 122 8.07 5.40 -6.37
CA VAL A 122 9.02 5.78 -5.31
C VAL A 122 8.25 5.68 -4.02
N LEU A 123 8.76 4.88 -3.08
CA LEU A 123 8.03 4.60 -1.84
C LEU A 123 8.04 5.78 -0.89
N LEU A 124 6.97 5.89 -0.11
CA LEU A 124 6.90 6.92 0.92
C LEU A 124 7.48 6.36 2.21
N ALA A 125 8.13 7.18 2.96
CA ALA A 125 8.67 6.79 4.26
C ALA A 125 8.85 8.03 5.11
N PRO A 126 8.82 7.89 6.44
CA PRO A 126 9.12 9.02 7.29
C PRO A 126 10.62 9.29 7.14
N ASP A 127 11.04 10.53 7.33
CA ASP A 127 12.44 10.89 7.12
C ASP A 127 13.30 10.53 8.34
N ARG A 128 12.73 9.95 9.37
CA ARG A 128 13.47 9.54 10.56
C ARG A 128 12.89 8.24 11.07
N GLU A 129 13.64 7.57 11.93
CA GLU A 129 13.15 6.36 12.54
C GLU A 129 12.03 6.73 13.48
N VAL A 130 10.95 6.01 13.45
CA VAL A 130 9.81 6.23 14.32
C VAL A 130 9.28 4.87 14.75
N PRO A 131 8.47 4.81 15.80
CA PRO A 131 7.91 3.53 16.25
C PRO A 131 7.03 2.94 15.17
N LEU A 132 7.06 1.62 15.01
CA LEU A 132 6.27 0.96 14.01
C LEU A 132 4.80 0.98 14.42
N GLY A 133 3.92 1.14 13.46
CA GLY A 133 2.50 1.22 13.75
C GLY A 133 2.02 2.64 13.98
N GLY A 134 2.91 3.62 13.88
CA GLY A 134 2.51 5.01 14.07
C GLY A 134 1.52 5.45 13.00
N LYS A 135 0.45 6.12 13.40
CA LYS A 135 -0.57 6.52 12.48
C LYS A 135 -0.26 7.87 11.86
N VAL A 136 -0.48 7.98 10.57
CA VAL A 136 -0.26 9.23 9.86
C VAL A 136 -1.42 10.17 10.18
N PHE A 137 -1.10 11.41 10.43
CA PHE A 137 -2.15 12.38 10.78
C PHE A 137 -1.86 13.72 10.11
#